data_d2df2a7d4a30d419978478718a8fc0bd
#
_entry.id   d2df2a7d4a30d419978478718a8fc0bd
#
_cell.length_a   1.000
_cell.length_b   1.000
_cell.length_c   1.000
_cell.angle_alpha   90.00
_cell.angle_beta   90.00
_cell.angle_gamma   90.00
#
_symmetry.space_group_name_H-M   'P 1'
#
loop_
_entity.id
_entity.type
_entity.pdbx_description
1 polymer ?
#
loop_
_entity_poly.entity_id
_entity_poly.type
_entity_poly.pdbx_seq_one_letter_code
_entity_poly.pdbx_strand_id
1 'polypeptide(L)' 'GQIEGIIKMIEDERYCVDISNQIIAVQSLLKKANMQILRRHLDHCVKDAILHNNGDEKINEIINLFEKVSK' A
#
# COMPACT_ATOMS: atom_id res chain seq x y z
N GLY A 1 18.33 -0.50 -4.24
CA GLY A 1 17.09 0.19 -3.85
C GLY A 1 17.04 0.51 -2.37
N GLN A 2 15.93 1.07 -1.92
CA GLN A 2 15.77 1.49 -0.53
C GLN A 2 15.77 0.33 0.46
N ILE A 3 15.16 -0.80 0.08
CA ILE A 3 15.12 -1.98 0.94
C ILE A 3 16.51 -2.56 1.12
N GLU A 4 17.28 -2.65 0.05
CA GLU A 4 18.68 -3.10 0.11
C GLU A 4 19.52 -2.18 0.98
N GLY A 5 19.28 -0.86 0.89
CA GLY A 5 19.93 0.11 1.74
C GLY A 5 19.64 -0.10 3.21
N ILE A 6 18.40 -0.43 3.56
CA ILE A 6 18.01 -0.73 4.93
C ILE A 6 18.69 -2.00 5.44
N ILE A 7 18.74 -3.05 4.62
CA ILE A 7 19.42 -4.29 4.96
C ILE A 7 20.90 -4.02 5.25
N LYS A 8 21.54 -3.19 4.44
CA LYS A 8 22.93 -2.80 4.65
C LYS A 8 23.12 -2.04 5.94
N MET A 9 22.19 -1.14 6.28
CA MET A 9 22.23 -0.43 7.56
C MET A 9 22.18 -1.39 8.75
N ILE A 10 21.36 -2.43 8.67
CA ILE A 10 21.27 -3.45 9.71
C ILE A 10 22.59 -4.22 9.81
N GLU A 11 23.17 -4.63 8.69
CA GLU A 11 24.44 -5.34 8.64
C GLU A 11 25.59 -4.51 9.20
N ASP A 12 25.57 -3.19 8.95
CA ASP A 12 26.59 -2.25 9.43
C ASP A 12 26.34 -1.80 10.88
N GLU A 13 25.35 -2.37 11.55
CA GLU A 13 25.00 -2.04 12.95
C GLU A 13 24.76 -0.56 13.16
N ARG A 14 24.06 0.09 12.21
CA ARG A 14 23.68 1.48 12.33
C ARG A 14 22.71 1.68 13.50
N TYR A 15 22.59 2.93 13.96
CA TYR A 15 21.71 3.26 15.07
C TYR A 15 20.26 2.82 14.77
N CYS A 16 19.63 2.11 15.73
CA CYS A 16 18.34 1.49 15.50
C CYS A 16 17.23 2.50 15.17
N VAL A 17 17.29 3.71 15.71
CA VAL A 17 16.31 4.76 15.40
C VAL A 17 16.43 5.21 13.96
N ASP A 18 17.65 5.31 13.43
CA ASP A 18 17.86 5.67 12.02
C ASP A 18 17.32 4.59 11.10
N ILE A 19 17.55 3.33 11.43
CA ILE A 19 17.04 2.19 10.66
C ILE A 19 15.51 2.23 10.66
N SER A 20 14.91 2.41 11.83
CA SER A 20 13.45 2.45 11.97
C SER A 20 12.84 3.62 11.19
N ASN A 21 13.47 4.78 11.21
CA ASN A 21 13.00 5.94 10.45
C ASN A 21 13.06 5.68 8.94
N GLN A 22 14.07 4.98 8.46
CA GLN A 22 14.15 4.60 7.05
C GLN A 22 13.04 3.62 6.67
N ILE A 23 12.73 2.67 7.55
CA ILE A 23 11.62 1.75 7.33
C ILE A 23 10.29 2.49 7.25
N ILE A 24 10.06 3.45 8.15
CA ILE A 24 8.86 4.28 8.12
C ILE A 24 8.74 5.04 6.80
N ALA A 25 9.85 5.59 6.30
CA ALA A 25 9.87 6.31 5.03
C ALA A 25 9.48 5.39 3.86
N VAL A 26 10.01 4.16 3.83
CA VAL A 26 9.67 3.18 2.80
C VAL A 26 8.20 2.77 2.90
N GLN A 27 7.69 2.56 4.10
CA GLN A 27 6.29 2.24 4.32
C GLN A 27 5.38 3.35 3.78
N SER A 28 5.74 4.61 4.00
CA SER A 28 4.99 5.75 3.49
C SER A 28 4.96 5.79 1.95
N LEU A 29 6.09 5.48 1.31
CA LEU A 29 6.16 5.37 -0.14
C LEU A 29 5.30 4.23 -0.68
N LEU A 30 5.32 3.08 -0.03
CA LEU A 30 4.50 1.94 -0.41
C LEU A 30 3.02 2.25 -0.25
N LYS A 31 2.64 2.93 0.83
CA LYS A 31 1.26 3.36 1.04
C LYS A 31 0.81 4.29 -0.09
N LYS A 32 1.64 5.26 -0.45
CA LYS A 32 1.33 6.20 -1.53
C LYS A 32 1.16 5.48 -2.87
N ALA A 33 2.07 4.55 -3.19
CA ALA A 33 1.98 3.76 -4.41
C ALA A 33 0.71 2.92 -4.43
N ASN A 34 0.36 2.30 -3.32
CA ASN A 34 -0.84 1.49 -3.19
C ASN A 34 -2.10 2.31 -3.42
N MET A 35 -2.16 3.52 -2.85
CA MET A 35 -3.29 4.41 -3.05
C MET A 35 -3.42 4.87 -4.50
N GLN A 36 -2.31 5.11 -5.19
CA GLN A 36 -2.33 5.47 -6.62
C GLN A 36 -2.88 4.33 -7.47
N ILE A 37 -2.48 3.10 -7.19
CA ILE A 37 -2.97 1.91 -7.88
C ILE A 37 -4.47 1.75 -7.65
N LEU A 38 -4.93 1.89 -6.41
CA LEU A 38 -6.34 1.78 -6.08
C LEU A 38 -7.18 2.84 -6.81
N ARG A 39 -6.71 4.09 -6.84
CA ARG A 39 -7.40 5.16 -7.55
C ARG A 39 -7.48 4.89 -9.06
N ARG A 40 -6.37 4.43 -9.64
CA ARG A 40 -6.30 4.16 -11.08
C ARG A 40 -7.27 3.05 -11.49
N HIS A 41 -7.42 2.02 -10.66
CA HIS A 41 -8.21 0.84 -11.00
C HIS A 41 -9.63 0.87 -10.43
N LEU A 42 -9.94 1.80 -9.53
CA LEU A 42 -11.23 1.86 -8.85
C LEU A 42 -12.41 1.93 -9.83
N ASP A 43 -12.34 2.84 -10.80
CA ASP A 43 -13.41 3.00 -11.80
C ASP A 43 -13.65 1.71 -12.57
N HIS A 44 -12.59 1.07 -13.01
CA HIS A 44 -12.69 -0.19 -13.73
C HIS A 44 -13.28 -1.29 -12.86
N CYS A 45 -12.83 -1.39 -11.63
CA CYS A 45 -13.32 -2.41 -10.69
C CYS A 45 -14.79 -2.24 -10.37
N VAL A 46 -15.24 -1.00 -10.18
CA VAL A 46 -16.65 -0.70 -9.91
C VAL A 46 -17.52 -1.02 -11.12
N LYS A 47 -17.10 -0.59 -12.32
CA LYS A 47 -17.84 -0.87 -13.55
C LYS A 47 -17.96 -2.37 -13.81
N ASP A 48 -16.86 -3.10 -13.62
CA ASP A 48 -16.84 -4.55 -13.80
C ASP A 48 -17.79 -5.24 -12.82
N ALA A 49 -17.80 -4.82 -11.56
CA ALA A 49 -18.67 -5.37 -10.55
C ALA A 49 -20.16 -5.13 -10.88
N ILE A 50 -20.50 -3.94 -11.38
CA ILE A 50 -21.87 -3.61 -11.77
C ILE A 50 -22.33 -4.48 -12.95
N LEU A 51 -21.45 -4.69 -13.94
CA LEU A 51 -21.77 -5.50 -15.12
C LEU A 51 -22.03 -6.95 -14.78
N HIS A 52 -21.42 -7.48 -13.71
CA HIS A 52 -21.54 -8.88 -13.32
C HIS A 52 -22.54 -9.11 -12.18
N ASN A 53 -23.37 -8.13 -11.84
CA ASN A 53 -24.40 -8.21 -10.79
C ASN A 53 -23.88 -8.58 -9.39
N ASN A 54 -22.63 -8.31 -9.12
CA ASN A 54 -22.06 -8.53 -7.78
C ASN A 54 -21.46 -7.23 -7.21
N GLY A 55 -22.08 -6.11 -7.59
CA GLY A 55 -21.58 -4.77 -7.25
C GLY A 55 -21.44 -4.52 -5.76
N ASP A 56 -22.46 -4.89 -4.97
CA ASP A 56 -22.44 -4.64 -3.53
C ASP A 56 -21.29 -5.36 -2.85
N GLU A 57 -21.09 -6.62 -3.18
CA GLU A 57 -20.01 -7.44 -2.61
C GLU A 57 -18.64 -6.89 -2.98
N LYS A 58 -18.43 -6.56 -4.26
CA LYS A 58 -17.16 -6.03 -4.73
C LYS A 58 -16.87 -4.64 -4.19
N ILE A 59 -17.88 -3.79 -4.09
CA ILE A 59 -17.73 -2.46 -3.52
C ILE A 59 -17.34 -2.56 -2.05
N ASN A 60 -17.95 -3.46 -1.27
CA ASN A 60 -17.57 -3.68 0.12
C ASN A 60 -16.12 -4.15 0.25
N GLU A 61 -15.66 -5.04 -0.63
CA GLU A 61 -14.25 -5.48 -0.65
C GLU A 61 -13.32 -4.29 -0.87
N ILE A 62 -13.65 -3.40 -1.81
CA ILE A 62 -12.85 -2.22 -2.13
C ILE A 62 -12.82 -1.26 -0.94
N ILE A 63 -13.95 -1.01 -0.30
CA ILE A 63 -14.03 -0.14 0.87
C ILE A 63 -13.16 -0.70 2.00
N ASN A 64 -13.25 -1.99 2.27
CA ASN A 64 -12.44 -2.64 3.30
C ASN A 64 -10.95 -2.52 2.99
N LEU A 65 -10.58 -2.64 1.71
CA LEU A 65 -9.19 -2.49 1.29
C LEU A 65 -8.69 -1.06 1.53
N PHE A 66 -9.48 -0.05 1.19
CA PHE A 66 -9.15 1.35 1.46
C PHE A 66 -8.92 1.60 2.95
N GLU A 67 -9.76 1.05 3.81
CA GLU A 67 -9.61 1.20 5.26
C GLU A 67 -8.28 0.62 5.74
N LYS A 68 -7.88 -0.55 5.22
CA LYS A 68 -6.60 -1.17 5.57
C LYS A 68 -5.41 -0.34 5.12
N VAL A 69 -5.46 0.22 3.92
CA VAL A 69 -4.37 1.03 3.38
C VAL A 69 -4.25 2.35 4.12
N SER A 70 -5.37 2.91 4.59
CA SER A 70 -5.39 4.20 5.28
C SER A 70 -4.87 4.14 6.71
N LYS A 71 -4.75 2.97 7.31
CA LYS A 71 -4.20 2.79 8.67
C LYS A 71 -2.65 2.94 8.72
#